data_c0f5a93739d642c605a70a3634d2fe78
#
_entry.id   c0f5a93739d642c605a70a3634d2fe78
#
_cell.length_a   1.000
_cell.length_b   1.000
_cell.length_c   1.000
_cell.angle_alpha   90.00
_cell.angle_beta   90.00
_cell.angle_gamma   90.00
#
_symmetry.space_group_name_H-M   'P 1'
#
loop_
_entity.id
_entity.type
_entity.pdbx_description
1 polymer ?
#
loop_
_entity_poly.entity_id
_entity_poly.type
_entity_poly.pdbx_seq_one_letter_code
_entity_poly.pdbx_strand_id
1 'polypeptide(L)'
;MRTEYTDFAAVWTRAETIPGWLTPAQARVLWDAASNAEPGSLIVEIGSHQGRSTVVLAAAARAAGATVAAIDPFVDGAMFGGPATRDKFEANVEAAGLRDVVRLIAERSTAVRPGWDEAIGVLYIDGKHDYWTVSDDLLWTRSVVAGGHVLVHDAYSSVGVTLALLRHVLAGRSLRYLGRTASLARFEVVRPAPADRLRMLRELPWWLRNVTVKVALRIGRLFGHHTTPDPY
;
A
#
# COMPACT_ATOMS: atom_id res chain seq x y z
N MET A 1 4.03 -11.65 -27.64
CA MET A 1 4.15 -12.23 -26.29
C MET A 1 3.22 -11.48 -25.37
N ARG A 2 1.91 -11.83 -25.34
CA ARG A 2 0.86 -11.05 -24.61
C ARG A 2 0.08 -11.90 -23.59
N THR A 3 0.62 -12.99 -23.05
CA THR A 3 -0.17 -13.98 -22.32
C THR A 3 0.36 -14.42 -20.94
N GLU A 4 1.38 -13.74 -20.39
CA GLU A 4 1.99 -14.22 -19.13
C GLU A 4 1.32 -13.70 -17.83
N TYR A 5 0.41 -12.73 -17.88
CA TYR A 5 -0.13 -12.06 -16.68
C TYR A 5 -1.66 -12.10 -16.55
N THR A 6 -2.30 -13.14 -17.05
CA THR A 6 -3.76 -13.33 -16.87
C THR A 6 -4.13 -14.02 -15.56
N ASP A 7 -3.15 -14.55 -14.82
CA ASP A 7 -3.36 -15.29 -13.58
C ASP A 7 -2.51 -14.74 -12.44
N PHE A 8 -3.15 -14.45 -11.32
CA PHE A 8 -2.52 -14.01 -10.08
C PHE A 8 -1.41 -14.94 -9.60
N ALA A 9 -1.59 -16.27 -9.71
CA ALA A 9 -0.61 -17.23 -9.22
C ALA A 9 0.74 -17.09 -9.95
N ALA A 10 0.72 -16.92 -11.26
CA ALA A 10 1.91 -16.72 -12.07
C ALA A 10 2.63 -15.40 -11.72
N VAL A 11 1.86 -14.32 -11.51
CA VAL A 11 2.40 -13.02 -11.08
C VAL A 11 2.99 -13.11 -9.67
N TRP A 12 2.29 -13.77 -8.75
CA TRP A 12 2.77 -13.92 -7.38
C TRP A 12 4.07 -14.72 -7.30
N THR A 13 4.20 -15.82 -8.03
CA THR A 13 5.44 -16.62 -8.09
C THR A 13 6.66 -15.76 -8.45
N ARG A 14 6.49 -14.74 -9.28
CA ARG A 14 7.54 -13.77 -9.59
C ARG A 14 7.69 -12.72 -8.48
N ALA A 15 6.60 -12.11 -8.04
CA ALA A 15 6.62 -11.04 -7.07
C ALA A 15 7.17 -11.48 -5.71
N GLU A 16 6.91 -12.72 -5.27
CA GLU A 16 7.41 -13.23 -3.98
C GLU A 16 8.93 -13.36 -3.91
N THR A 17 9.63 -13.45 -5.06
CA THR A 17 11.10 -13.45 -5.10
C THR A 17 11.71 -12.07 -4.85
N ILE A 18 10.93 -11.00 -5.01
CA ILE A 18 11.36 -9.62 -4.76
C ILE A 18 11.30 -9.37 -3.24
N PRO A 19 12.37 -8.86 -2.60
CA PRO A 19 12.35 -8.55 -1.17
C PRO A 19 11.25 -7.54 -0.81
N GLY A 20 10.49 -7.81 0.26
CA GLY A 20 9.40 -6.95 0.73
C GLY A 20 8.48 -7.67 1.72
N TRP A 21 7.52 -6.97 2.29
CA TRP A 21 6.67 -7.46 3.40
C TRP A 21 5.24 -7.83 3.00
N LEU A 22 4.91 -7.70 1.72
CA LEU A 22 3.60 -8.05 1.20
C LEU A 22 3.39 -9.58 1.26
N THR A 23 2.30 -10.02 1.89
CA THR A 23 1.90 -11.44 1.94
C THR A 23 1.08 -11.83 0.71
N PRO A 24 0.95 -13.15 0.39
CA PRO A 24 0.12 -13.60 -0.74
C PRO A 24 -1.33 -13.13 -0.66
N ALA A 25 -1.92 -13.15 0.55
CA ALA A 25 -3.29 -12.73 0.77
C ALA A 25 -3.48 -11.20 0.54
N GLN A 26 -2.52 -10.39 0.96
CA GLN A 26 -2.52 -8.95 0.70
C GLN A 26 -2.27 -8.65 -0.79
N ALA A 27 -1.33 -9.36 -1.41
CA ALA A 27 -1.06 -9.25 -2.84
C ALA A 27 -2.32 -9.56 -3.68
N ARG A 28 -3.11 -10.56 -3.26
CA ARG A 28 -4.38 -10.87 -3.90
C ARG A 28 -5.36 -9.71 -3.83
N VAL A 29 -5.42 -9.00 -2.70
CA VAL A 29 -6.27 -7.81 -2.55
C VAL A 29 -5.83 -6.67 -3.48
N LEU A 30 -4.51 -6.45 -3.62
CA LEU A 30 -3.96 -5.46 -4.56
C LEU A 30 -4.29 -5.84 -6.00
N TRP A 31 -4.09 -7.12 -6.35
CA TRP A 31 -4.44 -7.67 -7.65
C TRP A 31 -5.91 -7.45 -7.98
N ASP A 32 -6.82 -7.82 -7.07
CA ASP A 32 -8.25 -7.71 -7.29
C ASP A 32 -8.67 -6.23 -7.46
N ALA A 33 -8.11 -5.31 -6.66
CA ALA A 33 -8.38 -3.87 -6.80
C ALA A 33 -7.91 -3.33 -8.16
N ALA A 34 -6.71 -3.70 -8.59
CA ALA A 34 -6.13 -3.24 -9.85
C ALA A 34 -6.79 -3.89 -11.07
N SER A 35 -7.17 -5.19 -10.99
CA SER A 35 -7.85 -5.90 -12.08
C SER A 35 -9.26 -5.39 -12.34
N ASN A 36 -9.91 -4.80 -11.33
CA ASN A 36 -11.23 -4.19 -11.45
C ASN A 36 -11.18 -2.67 -11.72
N ALA A 37 -9.99 -2.13 -11.98
CA ALA A 37 -9.86 -0.73 -12.38
C ALA A 37 -10.46 -0.51 -13.78
N GLU A 38 -11.10 0.63 -13.97
CA GLU A 38 -11.65 0.99 -15.29
C GLU A 38 -10.53 1.14 -16.34
N PRO A 39 -10.74 0.74 -17.59
CA PRO A 39 -9.78 0.97 -18.66
C PRO A 39 -9.38 2.46 -18.77
N GLY A 40 -8.08 2.72 -18.92
CA GLY A 40 -7.53 4.08 -18.92
C GLY A 40 -7.36 4.69 -17.53
N SER A 41 -7.74 3.98 -16.46
CA SER A 41 -7.60 4.42 -15.07
C SER A 41 -6.13 4.45 -14.63
N LEU A 42 -5.83 5.30 -13.66
CA LEU A 42 -4.52 5.39 -13.03
C LEU A 42 -4.56 4.77 -11.62
N ILE A 43 -3.59 3.92 -11.34
CA ILE A 43 -3.30 3.38 -10.01
C ILE A 43 -2.09 4.14 -9.47
N VAL A 44 -2.18 4.66 -8.26
CA VAL A 44 -1.05 5.31 -7.59
C VAL A 44 -0.58 4.45 -6.42
N GLU A 45 0.70 4.18 -6.39
CA GLU A 45 1.39 3.52 -5.27
C GLU A 45 2.32 4.51 -4.59
N ILE A 46 2.23 4.65 -3.27
CA ILE A 46 3.12 5.46 -2.44
C ILE A 46 3.94 4.52 -1.56
N GLY A 47 5.25 4.47 -1.79
CA GLY A 47 6.16 3.53 -1.17
C GLY A 47 6.26 2.23 -1.98
N SER A 48 7.22 2.17 -2.90
CA SER A 48 7.37 1.07 -3.85
C SER A 48 8.55 0.17 -3.53
N HIS A 49 9.52 0.65 -2.72
CA HIS A 49 10.74 -0.09 -2.32
C HIS A 49 11.41 -0.77 -3.53
N GLN A 50 11.51 -2.10 -3.55
CA GLN A 50 12.11 -2.86 -4.66
C GLN A 50 11.06 -3.33 -5.70
N GLY A 51 9.78 -2.92 -5.59
CA GLY A 51 8.75 -3.14 -6.60
C GLY A 51 7.93 -4.43 -6.44
N ARG A 52 7.94 -5.12 -5.27
CA ARG A 52 7.12 -6.32 -5.07
C ARG A 52 5.63 -6.06 -5.31
N SER A 53 5.07 -5.05 -4.67
CA SER A 53 3.67 -4.63 -4.83
C SER A 53 3.43 -4.00 -6.20
N THR A 54 4.39 -3.23 -6.71
CA THR A 54 4.32 -2.61 -8.03
C THR A 54 4.15 -3.65 -9.13
N VAL A 55 4.89 -4.77 -9.08
CA VAL A 55 4.76 -5.86 -10.07
C VAL A 55 3.35 -6.47 -10.03
N VAL A 56 2.77 -6.66 -8.85
CA VAL A 56 1.40 -7.17 -8.70
C VAL A 56 0.38 -6.19 -9.27
N LEU A 57 0.48 -4.91 -8.86
CA LEU A 57 -0.42 -3.85 -9.33
C LEU A 57 -0.33 -3.65 -10.84
N ALA A 58 0.89 -3.58 -11.38
CA ALA A 58 1.11 -3.30 -12.79
C ALA A 58 0.69 -4.46 -13.71
N ALA A 59 0.89 -5.71 -13.28
CA ALA A 59 0.43 -6.86 -14.04
C ALA A 59 -1.11 -6.91 -14.14
N ALA A 60 -1.80 -6.63 -13.02
CA ALA A 60 -3.25 -6.51 -12.98
C ALA A 60 -3.76 -5.31 -13.79
N ALA A 61 -3.12 -4.14 -13.62
CA ALA A 61 -3.43 -2.92 -14.37
C ALA A 61 -3.32 -3.12 -15.89
N ARG A 62 -2.27 -3.81 -16.34
CA ARG A 62 -2.11 -4.15 -17.77
C ARG A 62 -3.30 -4.94 -18.29
N ALA A 63 -3.75 -5.95 -17.55
CA ALA A 63 -4.90 -6.76 -17.95
C ALA A 63 -6.20 -5.94 -17.99
N ALA A 64 -6.34 -4.95 -17.10
CA ALA A 64 -7.47 -4.02 -17.05
C ALA A 64 -7.37 -2.85 -18.06
N GLY A 65 -6.23 -2.68 -18.75
CA GLY A 65 -5.99 -1.50 -19.61
C GLY A 65 -5.73 -0.22 -18.81
N ALA A 66 -5.24 -0.33 -17.57
CA ALA A 66 -4.88 0.75 -16.67
C ALA A 66 -3.34 0.91 -16.58
N THR A 67 -2.87 1.96 -15.90
CA THR A 67 -1.44 2.23 -15.67
C THR A 67 -1.14 2.45 -14.19
N VAL A 68 0.14 2.40 -13.81
CA VAL A 68 0.61 2.59 -12.43
C VAL A 68 1.59 3.74 -12.36
N ALA A 69 1.38 4.67 -11.42
CA ALA A 69 2.39 5.63 -10.99
C ALA A 69 2.95 5.18 -9.63
N ALA A 70 4.21 4.78 -9.62
CA ALA A 70 4.93 4.35 -8.43
C ALA A 70 5.75 5.53 -7.88
N ILE A 71 5.44 5.96 -6.66
CA ILE A 71 6.04 7.14 -6.01
C ILE A 71 6.89 6.67 -4.83
N ASP A 72 8.20 6.81 -4.92
CA ASP A 72 9.13 6.48 -3.85
C ASP A 72 10.36 7.41 -3.91
N PRO A 73 10.73 8.10 -2.84
CA PRO A 73 11.87 9.02 -2.83
C PRO A 73 13.22 8.30 -2.83
N PHE A 74 13.28 7.00 -2.57
CA PHE A 74 14.51 6.23 -2.43
C PHE A 74 15.57 6.98 -1.62
N VAL A 75 15.19 7.45 -0.43
CA VAL A 75 16.03 8.35 0.39
C VAL A 75 17.37 7.70 0.69
N ASP A 76 18.46 8.38 0.32
CA ASP A 76 19.82 7.89 0.57
C ASP A 76 20.11 7.82 2.07
N GLY A 77 20.87 6.79 2.48
CA GLY A 77 21.17 6.50 3.89
C GLY A 77 20.00 5.95 4.71
N ALA A 78 18.79 5.86 4.17
CA ALA A 78 17.67 5.17 4.81
C ALA A 78 17.82 3.64 4.70
N MET A 79 17.36 2.91 5.73
CA MET A 79 17.48 1.44 5.79
C MET A 79 16.91 0.72 4.57
N PHE A 80 15.86 1.29 3.96
CA PHE A 80 15.14 0.72 2.81
C PHE A 80 15.18 1.64 1.57
N GLY A 81 16.14 2.55 1.49
CA GLY A 81 16.24 3.56 0.43
C GLY A 81 17.56 3.50 -0.32
N GLY A 82 17.87 4.62 -0.97
CA GLY A 82 19.08 4.86 -1.73
C GLY A 82 19.06 4.36 -3.18
N PRO A 83 20.07 4.77 -3.97
CA PRO A 83 20.16 4.45 -5.40
C PRO A 83 20.10 2.94 -5.68
N ALA A 84 20.76 2.12 -4.87
CA ALA A 84 20.74 0.67 -5.03
C ALA A 84 19.34 0.04 -4.88
N THR A 85 18.44 0.65 -4.09
CA THR A 85 17.04 0.20 -3.98
C THR A 85 16.25 0.60 -5.22
N ARG A 86 16.48 1.81 -5.73
CA ARG A 86 15.91 2.27 -7.00
C ARG A 86 16.33 1.39 -8.18
N ASP A 87 17.63 1.09 -8.30
CA ASP A 87 18.15 0.22 -9.37
C ASP A 87 17.49 -1.16 -9.34
N LYS A 88 17.30 -1.73 -8.14
CA LYS A 88 16.58 -2.99 -7.98
C LYS A 88 15.11 -2.89 -8.37
N PHE A 89 14.43 -1.77 -8.00
CA PHE A 89 13.06 -1.52 -8.43
C PHE A 89 12.97 -1.52 -9.96
N GLU A 90 13.81 -0.74 -10.63
CA GLU A 90 13.80 -0.63 -12.10
C GLU A 90 14.10 -1.98 -12.76
N ALA A 91 15.10 -2.73 -12.24
CA ALA A 91 15.43 -4.06 -12.73
C ALA A 91 14.29 -5.08 -12.54
N ASN A 92 13.58 -5.05 -11.42
CA ASN A 92 12.46 -5.96 -11.14
C ASN A 92 11.24 -5.67 -12.04
N VAL A 93 10.92 -4.40 -12.26
CA VAL A 93 9.84 -3.97 -13.17
C VAL A 93 10.19 -4.34 -14.63
N GLU A 94 11.44 -4.13 -15.04
CA GLU A 94 11.93 -4.52 -16.38
C GLU A 94 11.89 -6.03 -16.57
N ALA A 95 12.43 -6.80 -15.61
CA ALA A 95 12.43 -8.26 -15.64
C ALA A 95 11.00 -8.84 -15.65
N ALA A 96 10.04 -8.14 -15.08
CA ALA A 96 8.62 -8.47 -15.17
C ALA A 96 8.01 -8.04 -16.52
N GLY A 97 8.74 -7.34 -17.40
CA GLY A 97 8.24 -6.83 -18.67
C GLY A 97 7.13 -5.78 -18.50
N LEU A 98 7.12 -5.01 -17.39
CA LEU A 98 6.03 -4.09 -17.03
C LEU A 98 6.42 -2.60 -17.17
N ARG A 99 7.56 -2.31 -17.78
CA ARG A 99 8.11 -0.96 -17.93
C ARG A 99 7.15 0.02 -18.62
N ASP A 100 6.41 -0.46 -19.58
CA ASP A 100 5.43 0.32 -20.36
C ASP A 100 4.14 0.65 -19.59
N VAL A 101 3.90 -0.03 -18.49
CA VAL A 101 2.72 0.17 -17.63
C VAL A 101 3.05 1.01 -16.39
N VAL A 102 4.33 1.05 -15.98
CA VAL A 102 4.78 1.69 -14.73
C VAL A 102 5.51 3.00 -15.03
N ARG A 103 4.99 4.10 -14.46
CA ARG A 103 5.67 5.39 -14.38
C ARG A 103 6.30 5.54 -13.00
N LEU A 104 7.63 5.50 -12.91
CA LEU A 104 8.35 5.78 -11.67
C LEU A 104 8.46 7.28 -11.43
N ILE A 105 8.13 7.73 -10.21
CA ILE A 105 8.31 9.09 -9.72
C ILE A 105 9.22 9.03 -8.49
N ALA A 106 10.51 9.29 -8.69
CA ALA A 106 11.54 9.17 -7.65
C ALA A 106 11.58 10.42 -6.74
N GLU A 107 10.43 10.75 -6.15
CA GLU A 107 10.24 11.93 -5.29
C GLU A 107 9.36 11.61 -4.08
N ARG A 108 9.34 12.52 -3.10
CA ARG A 108 8.43 12.40 -1.94
C ARG A 108 6.99 12.64 -2.38
N SER A 109 6.06 11.82 -1.93
CA SER A 109 4.61 11.97 -2.15
C SER A 109 4.10 13.37 -1.81
N THR A 110 4.65 13.98 -0.74
CA THR A 110 4.34 15.33 -0.29
C THR A 110 4.81 16.41 -1.27
N ALA A 111 5.88 16.18 -2.03
CA ALA A 111 6.37 17.11 -3.04
C ALA A 111 5.60 16.99 -4.36
N VAL A 112 5.21 15.77 -4.71
CA VAL A 112 4.45 15.47 -5.94
C VAL A 112 2.99 15.92 -5.84
N ARG A 113 2.34 15.69 -4.69
CA ARG A 113 0.90 15.92 -4.51
C ARG A 113 0.40 17.33 -4.86
N PRO A 114 1.09 18.44 -4.52
CA PRO A 114 0.58 19.79 -4.82
C PRO A 114 0.40 20.09 -6.32
N GLY A 115 1.20 19.45 -7.19
CA GLY A 115 1.09 19.57 -8.65
C GLY A 115 0.32 18.44 -9.33
N TRP A 116 -0.34 17.58 -8.55
CA TRP A 116 -1.06 16.42 -9.09
C TRP A 116 -2.45 16.79 -9.57
N ASP A 117 -2.74 16.54 -10.83
CA ASP A 117 -4.01 16.85 -11.50
C ASP A 117 -4.71 15.61 -12.12
N GLU A 118 -4.06 14.44 -12.09
CA GLU A 118 -4.62 13.21 -12.65
C GLU A 118 -5.61 12.56 -11.68
N ALA A 119 -6.73 12.05 -12.22
CA ALA A 119 -7.71 11.28 -11.46
C ALA A 119 -7.18 9.88 -11.16
N ILE A 120 -7.37 9.41 -9.92
CA ILE A 120 -6.86 8.13 -9.42
C ILE A 120 -8.03 7.15 -9.25
N GLY A 121 -7.95 5.97 -9.85
CA GLY A 121 -8.92 4.89 -9.63
C GLY A 121 -8.61 4.06 -8.39
N VAL A 122 -7.33 3.74 -8.18
CA VAL A 122 -6.86 2.97 -7.02
C VAL A 122 -5.64 3.67 -6.41
N LEU A 123 -5.68 3.91 -5.10
CA LEU A 123 -4.56 4.45 -4.33
C LEU A 123 -4.06 3.39 -3.34
N TYR A 124 -2.79 3.01 -3.41
CA TYR A 124 -2.12 2.15 -2.44
C TYR A 124 -1.08 2.94 -1.65
N ILE A 125 -1.16 2.92 -0.33
CA ILE A 125 -0.27 3.63 0.60
C ILE A 125 0.50 2.60 1.42
N ASP A 126 1.82 2.55 1.22
CA ASP A 126 2.78 1.69 1.93
C ASP A 126 4.13 2.41 2.15
N GLY A 127 4.07 3.71 2.40
CA GLY A 127 5.23 4.55 2.67
C GLY A 127 5.73 4.42 4.12
N LYS A 128 6.26 5.51 4.65
CA LYS A 128 6.74 5.57 6.04
C LYS A 128 5.59 5.50 7.03
N HIS A 129 5.68 4.64 8.06
CA HIS A 129 4.59 4.30 8.98
C HIS A 129 4.45 5.26 10.18
N ASP A 130 5.01 6.48 10.14
CA ASP A 130 4.73 7.48 11.17
C ASP A 130 3.44 8.25 10.89
N TYR A 131 2.85 8.79 11.96
CA TYR A 131 1.55 9.48 11.91
C TYR A 131 1.51 10.64 10.90
N TRP A 132 2.58 11.43 10.84
CA TRP A 132 2.61 12.64 10.02
C TRP A 132 2.69 12.32 8.54
N THR A 133 3.59 11.39 8.17
CA THR A 133 3.75 10.96 6.78
C THR A 133 2.47 10.30 6.26
N VAL A 134 1.89 9.36 7.02
CA VAL A 134 0.63 8.70 6.61
C VAL A 134 -0.54 9.69 6.54
N SER A 135 -0.58 10.68 7.44
CA SER A 135 -1.60 11.73 7.38
C SER A 135 -1.50 12.57 6.10
N ASP A 136 -0.29 12.87 5.65
CA ASP A 136 -0.05 13.56 4.38
C ASP A 136 -0.38 12.68 3.18
N ASP A 137 -0.02 11.39 3.21
CA ASP A 137 -0.35 10.43 2.16
C ASP A 137 -1.86 10.22 2.02
N LEU A 138 -2.60 10.21 3.13
CA LEU A 138 -4.07 10.15 3.11
C LEU A 138 -4.72 11.37 2.44
N LEU A 139 -4.03 12.49 2.27
CA LEU A 139 -4.56 13.64 1.52
C LEU A 139 -4.65 13.36 0.00
N TRP A 140 -3.93 12.35 -0.52
CA TRP A 140 -4.04 11.91 -1.90
C TRP A 140 -5.44 11.35 -2.24
N THR A 141 -6.21 10.95 -1.22
CA THR A 141 -7.61 10.52 -1.40
C THR A 141 -8.49 11.57 -2.05
N ARG A 142 -8.09 12.84 -2.06
CA ARG A 142 -8.80 13.93 -2.74
C ARG A 142 -8.72 13.83 -4.28
N SER A 143 -7.69 13.17 -4.80
CA SER A 143 -7.52 12.90 -6.23
C SER A 143 -8.13 11.56 -6.66
N VAL A 144 -8.60 10.75 -5.70
CA VAL A 144 -9.27 9.48 -6.01
C VAL A 144 -10.72 9.76 -6.42
N VAL A 145 -11.14 9.16 -7.53
CA VAL A 145 -12.50 9.30 -8.06
C VAL A 145 -13.55 8.75 -7.09
N ALA A 146 -14.78 9.21 -7.18
CA ALA A 146 -15.88 8.64 -6.43
C ALA A 146 -16.06 7.15 -6.80
N GLY A 147 -16.18 6.28 -5.80
CA GLY A 147 -16.19 4.82 -5.98
C GLY A 147 -14.79 4.20 -6.12
N GLY A 148 -13.73 5.00 -6.24
CA GLY A 148 -12.35 4.52 -6.30
C GLY A 148 -11.89 3.90 -4.98
N HIS A 149 -10.86 3.07 -5.06
CA HIS A 149 -10.37 2.30 -3.92
C HIS A 149 -9.13 2.91 -3.29
N VAL A 150 -9.04 2.84 -1.96
CA VAL A 150 -7.85 3.21 -1.18
C VAL A 150 -7.44 2.02 -0.33
N LEU A 151 -6.19 1.61 -0.47
CA LEU A 151 -5.59 0.51 0.27
C LEU A 151 -4.45 1.06 1.12
N VAL A 152 -4.42 0.70 2.40
CA VAL A 152 -3.39 1.21 3.33
C VAL A 152 -2.75 0.04 4.06
N HIS A 153 -1.44 -0.13 3.85
CA HIS A 153 -0.66 -1.16 4.52
C HIS A 153 -0.38 -0.79 5.98
N ASP A 154 -0.03 -1.78 6.78
CA ASP A 154 0.24 -1.66 8.22
C ASP A 154 -0.87 -1.00 9.07
N ALA A 155 -2.09 -0.98 8.54
CA ALA A 155 -3.27 -0.61 9.30
C ALA A 155 -3.48 -1.57 10.48
N TYR A 156 -3.71 -1.00 11.67
CA TYR A 156 -3.89 -1.74 12.93
C TYR A 156 -2.69 -2.62 13.36
N SER A 157 -1.56 -2.55 12.65
CA SER A 157 -0.29 -3.14 13.07
C SER A 157 0.73 -2.08 13.48
N SER A 158 0.69 -0.90 12.84
CA SER A 158 1.47 0.28 13.20
C SER A 158 0.64 1.30 13.99
N VAL A 159 1.23 1.89 15.03
CA VAL A 159 0.58 2.93 15.83
C VAL A 159 0.34 4.18 15.00
N GLY A 160 1.35 4.64 14.25
CA GLY A 160 1.25 5.85 13.43
C GLY A 160 0.18 5.74 12.36
N VAL A 161 0.19 4.63 11.60
CA VAL A 161 -0.81 4.35 10.55
C VAL A 161 -2.22 4.31 11.13
N THR A 162 -2.40 3.58 12.25
CA THR A 162 -3.73 3.42 12.86
C THR A 162 -4.28 4.75 13.36
N LEU A 163 -3.46 5.56 14.03
CA LEU A 163 -3.90 6.88 14.51
C LEU A 163 -4.24 7.83 13.35
N ALA A 164 -3.46 7.82 12.28
CA ALA A 164 -3.77 8.59 11.08
C ALA A 164 -5.10 8.16 10.45
N LEU A 165 -5.34 6.85 10.31
CA LEU A 165 -6.60 6.31 9.81
C LEU A 165 -7.78 6.71 10.72
N LEU A 166 -7.66 6.56 12.04
CA LEU A 166 -8.71 6.99 12.97
C LEU A 166 -9.01 8.48 12.82
N ARG A 167 -7.99 9.32 12.71
CA ARG A 167 -8.17 10.77 12.54
C ARG A 167 -8.83 11.13 11.22
N HIS A 168 -8.39 10.56 10.10
CA HIS A 168 -8.84 10.96 8.76
C HIS A 168 -10.12 10.25 8.33
N VAL A 169 -10.36 9.01 8.77
CA VAL A 169 -11.55 8.24 8.36
C VAL A 169 -12.71 8.45 9.31
N LEU A 170 -12.52 8.37 10.64
CA LEU A 170 -13.62 8.57 11.59
C LEU A 170 -14.14 10.01 11.59
N ALA A 171 -13.24 11.00 11.54
CA ALA A 171 -13.62 12.40 11.43
C ALA A 171 -13.95 12.83 9.99
N GLY A 172 -13.51 12.05 9.00
CA GLY A 172 -13.71 12.30 7.58
C GLY A 172 -15.13 11.98 7.09
N ARG A 173 -15.41 12.40 5.85
CA ARG A 173 -16.72 12.20 5.20
C ARG A 173 -16.61 11.56 3.81
N SER A 174 -15.44 11.05 3.46
CA SER A 174 -15.12 10.58 2.10
C SER A 174 -14.67 9.14 1.99
N LEU A 175 -14.35 8.46 3.10
CA LEU A 175 -13.82 7.10 3.07
C LEU A 175 -14.73 6.12 3.83
N ARG A 176 -15.25 5.13 3.12
CA ARG A 176 -16.00 3.99 3.66
C ARG A 176 -15.05 2.83 3.91
N TYR A 177 -14.97 2.36 5.14
CA TYR A 177 -14.17 1.18 5.48
C TYR A 177 -14.84 -0.10 4.99
N LEU A 178 -14.13 -0.89 4.18
CA LEU A 178 -14.61 -2.14 3.61
C LEU A 178 -14.17 -3.39 4.40
N GLY A 179 -13.08 -3.27 5.18
CA GLY A 179 -12.48 -4.36 5.93
C GLY A 179 -10.96 -4.40 5.73
N ARG A 180 -10.31 -5.44 6.26
CA ARG A 180 -8.86 -5.67 6.10
C ARG A 180 -8.52 -7.11 5.79
N THR A 181 -7.33 -7.31 5.24
CA THR A 181 -6.67 -8.61 5.07
C THR A 181 -5.33 -8.52 5.77
N ALA A 182 -5.14 -9.23 6.88
CA ALA A 182 -4.03 -9.02 7.80
C ALA A 182 -3.91 -7.53 8.18
N SER A 183 -2.79 -6.86 7.89
CA SER A 183 -2.58 -5.43 8.13
C SER A 183 -2.95 -4.53 6.94
N LEU A 184 -3.47 -5.04 5.84
CA LEU A 184 -3.91 -4.25 4.69
C LEU A 184 -5.38 -3.85 4.83
N ALA A 185 -5.66 -2.58 5.14
CA ALA A 185 -7.01 -2.03 5.21
C ALA A 185 -7.49 -1.55 3.83
N ARG A 186 -8.80 -1.73 3.56
CA ARG A 186 -9.45 -1.34 2.32
C ARG A 186 -10.53 -0.31 2.58
N PHE A 187 -10.55 0.72 1.75
CA PHE A 187 -11.55 1.79 1.77
C PHE A 187 -12.06 2.05 0.36
N GLU A 188 -13.21 2.68 0.29
CA GLU A 188 -13.79 3.20 -0.94
C GLU A 188 -14.09 4.70 -0.76
N VAL A 189 -13.86 5.48 -1.79
CA VAL A 189 -14.13 6.92 -1.78
C VAL A 189 -15.61 7.15 -1.99
N VAL A 190 -16.35 7.14 -0.90
CA VAL A 190 -17.80 7.40 -0.82
C VAL A 190 -18.11 7.90 0.60
N ARG A 191 -19.23 8.61 0.74
CA ARG A 191 -19.67 9.07 2.07
C ARG A 191 -19.99 7.88 2.97
N PRO A 192 -19.28 7.71 4.11
CA PRO A 192 -19.49 6.57 5.00
C PRO A 192 -20.81 6.73 5.78
N ALA A 193 -21.50 5.61 6.00
CA ALA A 193 -22.59 5.50 6.95
C ALA A 193 -22.05 5.34 8.40
N PRO A 194 -22.85 5.60 9.44
CA PRO A 194 -22.43 5.35 10.83
C PRO A 194 -21.97 3.90 11.08
N ALA A 195 -22.62 2.92 10.45
CA ALA A 195 -22.25 1.50 10.52
C ALA A 195 -20.83 1.21 10.00
N ASP A 196 -20.36 1.94 9.00
CA ASP A 196 -19.02 1.78 8.44
C ASP A 196 -17.95 2.24 9.43
N ARG A 197 -18.23 3.33 10.15
CA ARG A 197 -17.36 3.82 11.23
C ARG A 197 -17.30 2.84 12.39
N LEU A 198 -18.45 2.26 12.78
CA LEU A 198 -18.50 1.24 13.81
C LEU A 198 -17.71 -0.01 13.40
N ARG A 199 -17.79 -0.41 12.11
CA ARG A 199 -17.00 -1.53 11.56
C ARG A 199 -15.49 -1.27 11.73
N MET A 200 -15.05 -0.05 11.46
CA MET A 200 -13.65 0.34 11.66
C MET A 200 -13.23 0.30 13.15
N LEU A 201 -14.08 0.76 14.05
CA LEU A 201 -13.80 0.73 15.49
C LEU A 201 -13.72 -0.69 16.05
N ARG A 202 -14.42 -1.67 15.47
CA ARG A 202 -14.33 -3.08 15.83
C ARG A 202 -12.95 -3.71 15.61
N GLU A 203 -12.08 -3.05 14.86
CA GLU A 203 -10.68 -3.48 14.67
C GLU A 203 -9.76 -3.08 15.83
N LEU A 204 -10.18 -2.16 16.72
CA LEU A 204 -9.35 -1.67 17.83
C LEU A 204 -8.89 -2.76 18.80
N PRO A 205 -9.70 -3.79 19.16
CA PRO A 205 -9.21 -4.88 20.00
C PRO A 205 -8.03 -5.64 19.38
N TRP A 206 -8.07 -5.86 18.06
CA TRP A 206 -6.95 -6.48 17.33
C TRP A 206 -5.71 -5.58 17.32
N TRP A 207 -5.89 -4.28 17.11
CA TRP A 207 -4.81 -3.30 17.20
C TRP A 207 -4.17 -3.26 18.59
N LEU A 208 -4.95 -3.19 19.65
CA LEU A 208 -4.46 -3.20 21.04
C LEU A 208 -3.65 -4.47 21.33
N ARG A 209 -4.16 -5.63 20.88
CA ARG A 209 -3.41 -6.89 20.99
C ARG A 209 -2.05 -6.78 20.27
N ASN A 210 -2.00 -6.27 19.05
CA ASN A 210 -0.75 -6.14 18.29
C ASN A 210 0.23 -5.18 18.96
N VAL A 211 -0.24 -4.06 19.47
CA VAL A 211 0.58 -3.10 20.22
C VAL A 211 1.16 -3.75 21.47
N THR A 212 0.34 -4.45 22.26
CA THR A 212 0.80 -5.15 23.47
C THR A 212 1.83 -6.22 23.17
N VAL A 213 1.63 -7.01 22.11
CA VAL A 213 2.60 -8.01 21.66
C VAL A 213 3.92 -7.35 21.25
N LYS A 214 3.88 -6.29 20.43
CA LYS A 214 5.10 -5.56 20.01
C LYS A 214 5.84 -4.95 21.20
N VAL A 215 5.13 -4.39 22.17
CA VAL A 215 5.73 -3.86 23.40
C VAL A 215 6.39 -4.98 24.21
N ALA A 216 5.69 -6.10 24.41
CA ALA A 216 6.22 -7.25 25.15
C ALA A 216 7.47 -7.82 24.48
N LEU A 217 7.48 -7.97 23.15
CA LEU A 217 8.65 -8.43 22.38
C LEU A 217 9.83 -7.45 22.50
N ARG A 218 9.54 -6.14 22.48
CA ARG A 218 10.58 -5.11 22.64
C ARG A 218 11.19 -5.15 24.05
N ILE A 219 10.36 -5.30 25.07
CA ILE A 219 10.80 -5.46 26.45
C ILE A 219 11.62 -6.76 26.59
N GLY A 220 11.15 -7.88 26.05
CA GLY A 220 11.87 -9.16 26.07
C GLY A 220 13.27 -9.06 25.47
N ARG A 221 13.42 -8.31 24.36
CA ARG A 221 14.75 -8.06 23.74
C ARG A 221 15.70 -7.30 24.69
N LEU A 222 15.20 -6.36 25.49
CA LEU A 222 16.02 -5.63 26.48
C LEU A 222 16.52 -6.56 27.60
N PHE A 223 15.84 -7.68 27.86
CA PHE A 223 16.25 -8.71 28.80
C PHE A 223 16.98 -9.90 28.17
N GLY A 224 17.45 -9.75 26.91
CA GLY A 224 18.25 -10.79 26.22
C GLY A 224 17.45 -11.96 25.65
N HIS A 225 16.11 -11.88 25.63
CA HIS A 225 15.29 -12.89 24.97
C HIS A 225 15.32 -12.64 23.46
N HIS A 226 15.97 -13.54 22.70
CA HIS A 226 15.89 -13.55 21.24
C HIS A 226 14.53 -14.13 20.84
N THR A 227 13.63 -13.25 20.44
CA THR A 227 12.31 -13.62 19.93
C THR A 227 12.40 -13.95 18.45
N THR A 228 11.56 -14.89 18.00
CA THR A 228 11.32 -15.17 16.59
C THR A 228 10.98 -13.90 15.79
N PRO A 229 11.20 -13.90 14.45
CA PRO A 229 10.81 -12.78 13.60
C PRO A 229 9.37 -12.34 13.83
N ASP A 230 9.11 -11.04 13.63
CA ASP A 230 7.78 -10.44 13.80
C ASP A 230 6.72 -11.29 13.09
N PRO A 231 5.68 -11.78 13.79
CA PRO A 231 4.69 -12.68 13.22
C PRO A 231 3.65 -11.98 12.31
N TYR A 232 3.90 -10.73 11.90
CA TYR A 232 2.99 -9.91 11.08
C TYR A 232 3.63 -9.50 9.76
#